data_318ca3e59d56089f94e3c579ca3a1792
#
_entry.id   318ca3e59d56089f94e3c579ca3a1792
#
_cell.length_a   1.000
_cell.length_b   1.000
_cell.length_c   1.000
_cell.angle_alpha   90.00
_cell.angle_beta   90.00
_cell.angle_gamma   90.00
#
_symmetry.space_group_name_H-M   'P 1'
#
loop_
_entity.id
_entity.type
_entity.pdbx_description
1 polymer ?
#
loop_
_entity_poly.entity_id
_entity_poly.type
_entity_poly.pdbx_seq_one_letter_code
_entity_poly.pdbx_strand_id
1 'polypeptide(L)'
;MAFTEQTLELDNAHISNLFGQFDCYLKKLERAFGTQIIDRDGTVHIRGEQSAVAHTAAVITELQELARRGNQIQEQNVDYAIAMHMENQENTLLEIDGDLICHTVSGKPVKPKTLGQKQYVDAIREKMIVFGLGPAGTGKTYLAMAMAITAFKNNEVERIILTRPAIEAGEKLGFLPGDLQSKVDPYLRPLYDALYQIMGAESFQRNMEKGLIEVAPLAYMRGRTLDNAYIILDEAQNTTPAQMKMFLTRIGFGSKVVITGDASQKDLAPGTQSGLDVAVKVLSGLDDIGFCNLTSRDVVRHPLVQKIVKAYETYEAKQAYRESKERRLTSAAAGKTTGKTKRRMEAPLRRNEKERRS
;
A
#
# COMPACT_ATOMS: atom_id res chain seq x y z
N MET A 1 30.08 26.98 10.56
CA MET A 1 29.96 25.56 10.16
C MET A 1 31.17 25.25 9.30
N ALA A 2 31.86 24.15 9.58
CA ALA A 2 33.05 23.76 8.81
C ALA A 2 32.56 23.13 7.48
N PHE A 3 32.95 23.74 6.36
CA PHE A 3 32.77 23.17 5.03
C PHE A 3 33.81 22.07 4.83
N THR A 4 33.36 20.92 4.45
CA THR A 4 34.20 19.75 4.17
C THR A 4 34.05 19.35 2.69
N GLU A 5 35.10 18.80 2.13
CA GLU A 5 35.12 18.20 0.80
C GLU A 5 35.43 16.70 0.94
N GLN A 6 34.66 15.88 0.28
CA GLN A 6 34.90 14.44 0.14
C GLN A 6 34.95 14.07 -1.33
N THR A 7 35.88 13.21 -1.68
CA THR A 7 36.06 12.73 -3.05
C THR A 7 35.67 11.26 -3.14
N LEU A 8 34.93 10.89 -4.18
CA LEU A 8 34.55 9.51 -4.49
C LEU A 8 35.00 9.17 -5.91
N GLU A 9 35.63 8.02 -6.08
CA GLU A 9 35.92 7.44 -7.38
C GLU A 9 34.70 6.65 -7.88
N LEU A 10 34.24 6.96 -9.08
CA LEU A 10 33.11 6.30 -9.70
C LEU A 10 33.58 5.39 -10.83
N ASP A 11 32.83 4.32 -11.00
CA ASP A 11 33.00 3.42 -12.13
C ASP A 11 32.41 4.06 -13.41
N ASN A 12 33.28 4.42 -14.36
CA ASN A 12 32.90 5.08 -15.59
C ASN A 12 31.83 4.32 -16.40
N ALA A 13 31.78 2.99 -16.26
CA ALA A 13 30.78 2.16 -16.93
C ALA A 13 29.34 2.42 -16.45
N HIS A 14 29.18 2.97 -15.26
CA HIS A 14 27.88 3.16 -14.62
C HIS A 14 27.49 4.63 -14.39
N ILE A 15 28.34 5.60 -14.73
CA ILE A 15 28.12 7.02 -14.47
C ILE A 15 26.80 7.52 -15.07
N SER A 16 26.51 7.22 -16.34
CA SER A 16 25.26 7.66 -16.97
C SER A 16 24.00 7.06 -16.34
N ASN A 17 24.10 5.83 -15.81
CA ASN A 17 23.05 5.17 -15.08
C ASN A 17 22.84 5.82 -13.70
N LEU A 18 23.96 6.19 -13.04
CA LEU A 18 23.97 6.77 -11.70
C LEU A 18 23.48 8.22 -11.67
N PHE A 19 23.87 9.02 -12.67
CA PHE A 19 23.53 10.45 -12.72
C PHE A 19 22.18 10.75 -13.36
N GLY A 20 21.68 9.81 -14.18
CA GLY A 20 20.47 9.98 -14.97
C GLY A 20 20.65 10.97 -16.12
N GLN A 21 19.59 11.18 -16.90
CA GLN A 21 19.62 12.12 -18.01
C GLN A 21 19.84 13.56 -17.50
N PHE A 22 20.82 14.26 -18.10
CA PHE A 22 21.18 15.65 -17.75
C PHE A 22 21.52 15.84 -16.26
N ASP A 23 22.12 14.84 -15.64
CA ASP A 23 22.52 14.82 -14.20
C ASP A 23 21.37 15.08 -13.24
N CYS A 24 20.15 14.68 -13.63
CA CYS A 24 18.94 14.97 -12.84
C CYS A 24 19.00 14.36 -11.43
N TYR A 25 19.65 13.20 -11.27
CA TYR A 25 19.81 12.55 -9.98
C TYR A 25 20.83 13.25 -9.09
N LEU A 26 21.96 13.72 -9.65
CA LEU A 26 22.92 14.55 -8.92
C LEU A 26 22.28 15.83 -8.40
N LYS A 27 21.59 16.56 -9.28
CA LYS A 27 20.88 17.79 -8.90
C LYS A 27 19.83 17.55 -7.81
N LYS A 28 19.25 16.36 -7.79
CA LYS A 28 18.28 15.94 -6.77
C LYS A 28 18.96 15.72 -5.42
N LEU A 29 20.12 15.06 -5.40
CA LEU A 29 20.96 14.87 -4.20
C LEU A 29 21.45 16.21 -3.65
N GLU A 30 21.97 17.10 -4.49
CA GLU A 30 22.39 18.45 -4.10
C GLU A 30 21.28 19.22 -3.38
N ARG A 31 20.06 19.19 -3.93
CA ARG A 31 18.90 19.85 -3.33
C ARG A 31 18.45 19.21 -2.03
N ALA A 32 18.51 17.88 -1.94
CA ALA A 32 18.05 17.15 -0.76
C ALA A 32 18.96 17.35 0.45
N PHE A 33 20.27 17.32 0.24
CA PHE A 33 21.26 17.43 1.31
C PHE A 33 21.90 18.82 1.44
N GLY A 34 21.66 19.73 0.49
CA GLY A 34 22.30 21.06 0.51
C GLY A 34 23.79 21.01 0.20
N THR A 35 24.25 20.04 -0.59
CA THR A 35 25.63 19.86 -1.01
C THR A 35 25.85 20.36 -2.43
N GLN A 36 27.10 20.60 -2.80
CA GLN A 36 27.54 20.85 -4.17
C GLN A 36 28.30 19.62 -4.65
N ILE A 37 27.91 19.09 -5.83
CA ILE A 37 28.51 17.88 -6.42
C ILE A 37 29.14 18.25 -7.77
N ILE A 38 30.45 18.01 -7.91
CA ILE A 38 31.19 18.29 -9.14
C ILE A 38 31.82 17.01 -9.64
N ASP A 39 31.42 16.57 -10.83
CA ASP A 39 32.08 15.46 -11.53
C ASP A 39 33.28 15.97 -12.37
N ARG A 40 34.40 15.29 -12.22
CA ARG A 40 35.59 15.49 -13.04
C ARG A 40 36.23 14.13 -13.37
N ASP A 41 36.12 13.73 -14.62
CA ASP A 41 36.77 12.53 -15.17
C ASP A 41 36.52 11.25 -14.33
N GLY A 42 35.28 11.03 -13.86
CA GLY A 42 34.90 9.88 -13.06
C GLY A 42 35.20 10.01 -11.58
N THR A 43 35.68 11.18 -11.15
CA THR A 43 35.88 11.52 -9.76
C THR A 43 34.88 12.57 -9.32
N VAL A 44 34.05 12.24 -8.32
CA VAL A 44 33.03 13.14 -7.79
C VAL A 44 33.52 13.82 -6.54
N HIS A 45 33.52 15.16 -6.54
CA HIS A 45 33.84 16.02 -5.42
C HIS A 45 32.55 16.53 -4.79
N ILE A 46 32.32 16.21 -3.50
CA ILE A 46 31.15 16.60 -2.75
C ILE A 46 31.56 17.64 -1.71
N ARG A 47 30.94 18.82 -1.75
CA ARG A 47 31.25 19.95 -0.85
C ARG A 47 30.01 20.38 -0.08
N GLY A 48 30.16 20.65 1.21
CA GLY A 48 29.06 21.12 2.05
C GLY A 48 29.33 20.99 3.53
N GLU A 49 28.29 20.97 4.33
CA GLU A 49 28.40 20.67 5.75
C GLU A 49 28.81 19.20 5.94
N GLN A 50 29.60 18.91 6.96
CA GLN A 50 30.19 17.58 7.17
C GLN A 50 29.16 16.43 7.17
N SER A 51 28.04 16.59 7.88
CA SER A 51 26.96 15.57 7.89
C SER A 51 26.29 15.41 6.53
N ALA A 52 26.01 16.50 5.83
CA ALA A 52 25.41 16.51 4.51
C ALA A 52 26.32 15.83 3.48
N VAL A 53 27.62 16.10 3.51
CA VAL A 53 28.63 15.47 2.65
C VAL A 53 28.67 13.95 2.90
N ALA A 54 28.70 13.53 4.18
CA ALA A 54 28.71 12.11 4.54
C ALA A 54 27.47 11.37 4.01
N HIS A 55 26.26 11.92 4.20
CA HIS A 55 25.02 11.34 3.67
C HIS A 55 25.01 11.28 2.14
N THR A 56 25.43 12.38 1.48
CA THR A 56 25.50 12.41 0.00
C THR A 56 26.46 11.36 -0.54
N ALA A 57 27.64 11.24 0.08
CA ALA A 57 28.64 10.26 -0.31
C ALA A 57 28.12 8.81 -0.12
N ALA A 58 27.47 8.54 1.01
CA ALA A 58 26.90 7.25 1.31
C ALA A 58 25.81 6.85 0.29
N VAL A 59 24.88 7.77 -0.04
CA VAL A 59 23.84 7.52 -1.07
C VAL A 59 24.46 7.24 -2.44
N ILE A 60 25.46 8.03 -2.87
CA ILE A 60 26.13 7.80 -4.16
C ILE A 60 26.81 6.43 -4.17
N THR A 61 27.48 6.03 -3.09
CA THR A 61 28.14 4.72 -2.98
C THR A 61 27.12 3.59 -3.03
N GLU A 62 25.99 3.69 -2.34
CA GLU A 62 24.92 2.70 -2.35
C GLU A 62 24.29 2.54 -3.74
N LEU A 63 23.99 3.66 -4.41
CA LEU A 63 23.45 3.64 -5.78
C LEU A 63 24.46 3.09 -6.79
N GLN A 64 25.75 3.38 -6.63
CA GLN A 64 26.82 2.82 -7.46
C GLN A 64 26.90 1.28 -7.33
N GLU A 65 26.79 0.77 -6.11
CA GLU A 65 26.80 -0.67 -5.88
C GLU A 65 25.57 -1.36 -6.47
N LEU A 66 24.40 -0.71 -6.40
CA LEU A 66 23.19 -1.18 -7.10
C LEU A 66 23.39 -1.23 -8.62
N ALA A 67 24.02 -0.20 -9.20
CA ALA A 67 24.32 -0.16 -10.63
C ALA A 67 25.30 -1.26 -11.04
N ARG A 68 26.35 -1.52 -10.22
CA ARG A 68 27.31 -2.65 -10.41
C ARG A 68 26.64 -4.03 -10.40
N ARG A 69 25.56 -4.19 -9.63
CA ARG A 69 24.74 -5.41 -9.62
C ARG A 69 23.82 -5.53 -10.83
N GLY A 70 23.94 -4.63 -11.83
CA GLY A 70 23.16 -4.66 -13.05
C GLY A 70 21.79 -3.99 -12.95
N ASN A 71 21.50 -3.27 -11.86
CA ASN A 71 20.25 -2.56 -11.72
C ASN A 71 20.27 -1.26 -12.53
N GLN A 72 19.16 -0.96 -13.22
CA GLN A 72 18.93 0.36 -13.78
C GLN A 72 18.42 1.29 -12.67
N ILE A 73 19.20 2.33 -12.36
CA ILE A 73 18.83 3.33 -11.35
C ILE A 73 17.67 4.16 -11.90
N GLN A 74 16.59 4.22 -11.14
CA GLN A 74 15.41 5.01 -11.43
C GLN A 74 15.26 6.14 -10.40
N GLU A 75 14.51 7.17 -10.77
CA GLU A 75 14.24 8.29 -9.85
C GLU A 75 13.71 7.83 -8.47
N GLN A 76 12.91 6.76 -8.46
CA GLN A 76 12.40 6.16 -7.22
C GLN A 76 13.50 5.58 -6.32
N ASN A 77 14.55 4.98 -6.90
CA ASN A 77 15.68 4.47 -6.12
C ASN A 77 16.43 5.63 -5.42
N VAL A 78 16.60 6.74 -6.15
CA VAL A 78 17.26 7.94 -5.62
C VAL A 78 16.42 8.57 -4.51
N ASP A 79 15.11 8.76 -4.72
CA ASP A 79 14.19 9.30 -3.71
C ASP A 79 14.17 8.45 -2.45
N TYR A 80 14.16 7.14 -2.64
CA TYR A 80 14.16 6.19 -1.54
C TYR A 80 15.47 6.22 -0.76
N ALA A 81 16.63 6.19 -1.45
CA ALA A 81 17.94 6.31 -0.82
C ALA A 81 18.07 7.61 0.01
N ILE A 82 17.65 8.74 -0.57
CA ILE A 82 17.63 10.02 0.14
C ILE A 82 16.81 9.92 1.43
N ALA A 83 15.59 9.38 1.35
CA ALA A 83 14.71 9.26 2.51
C ALA A 83 15.30 8.37 3.61
N MET A 84 15.89 7.23 3.23
CA MET A 84 16.50 6.29 4.18
C MET A 84 17.73 6.90 4.90
N HIS A 85 18.62 7.55 4.14
CA HIS A 85 19.79 8.21 4.72
C HIS A 85 19.43 9.41 5.60
N MET A 86 18.35 10.14 5.30
CA MET A 86 17.82 11.18 6.19
C MET A 86 17.29 10.60 7.52
N GLU A 87 16.88 9.34 7.54
CA GLU A 87 16.39 8.61 8.72
C GLU A 87 17.51 7.79 9.41
N ASN A 88 18.77 7.95 8.99
CA ASN A 88 19.95 7.18 9.45
C ASN A 88 19.82 5.65 9.24
N GLN A 89 19.13 5.24 8.19
CA GLN A 89 18.99 3.84 7.79
C GLN A 89 19.90 3.58 6.57
N GLU A 90 21.14 3.23 6.82
CA GLU A 90 22.15 2.98 5.80
C GLU A 90 22.04 1.56 5.23
N ASN A 91 22.51 1.37 3.98
CA ASN A 91 22.59 0.07 3.27
C ASN A 91 21.26 -0.65 3.04
N THR A 92 20.14 -0.02 3.29
CA THR A 92 18.81 -0.62 3.18
C THR A 92 18.49 -1.07 1.74
N LEU A 93 18.91 -0.29 0.71
CA LEU A 93 18.66 -0.65 -0.69
C LEU A 93 19.44 -1.90 -1.11
N LEU A 94 20.67 -2.08 -0.66
CA LEU A 94 21.51 -3.22 -0.99
C LEU A 94 21.00 -4.52 -0.37
N GLU A 95 20.47 -4.45 0.85
CA GLU A 95 19.80 -5.57 1.52
C GLU A 95 18.50 -5.96 0.82
N ILE A 96 17.68 -4.96 0.46
CA ILE A 96 16.44 -5.17 -0.28
C ILE A 96 16.72 -5.77 -1.66
N ASP A 97 17.76 -5.28 -2.35
CA ASP A 97 18.12 -5.75 -3.69
C ASP A 97 18.55 -7.22 -3.70
N GLY A 98 19.18 -7.69 -2.65
CA GLY A 98 19.59 -9.09 -2.48
C GLY A 98 18.43 -10.07 -2.22
N ASP A 99 17.23 -9.59 -1.89
CA ASP A 99 16.10 -10.43 -1.49
C ASP A 99 15.25 -10.90 -2.67
N LEU A 100 15.75 -11.86 -3.42
CA LEU A 100 15.04 -12.46 -4.54
C LEU A 100 13.96 -13.44 -4.06
N ILE A 101 12.70 -13.18 -4.41
CA ILE A 101 11.57 -14.09 -4.16
C ILE A 101 11.48 -15.13 -5.28
N CYS A 102 11.39 -14.69 -6.53
CA CYS A 102 11.30 -15.55 -7.71
C CYS A 102 11.63 -14.75 -8.98
N HIS A 103 11.53 -15.44 -10.13
CA HIS A 103 11.56 -14.78 -11.44
C HIS A 103 10.19 -14.91 -12.11
N THR A 104 9.80 -13.89 -12.86
CA THR A 104 8.67 -13.96 -13.77
C THR A 104 8.99 -14.89 -14.94
N VAL A 105 7.98 -15.30 -15.73
CA VAL A 105 8.20 -16.10 -16.95
C VAL A 105 9.09 -15.42 -17.99
N SER A 106 9.17 -14.08 -17.96
CA SER A 106 10.09 -13.30 -18.80
C SER A 106 11.51 -13.17 -18.23
N GLY A 107 11.82 -13.86 -17.13
CA GLY A 107 13.14 -13.84 -16.46
C GLY A 107 13.38 -12.60 -15.60
N LYS A 108 12.40 -11.72 -15.40
CA LYS A 108 12.54 -10.54 -14.55
C LYS A 108 12.51 -10.95 -13.08
N PRO A 109 13.46 -10.48 -12.23
CA PRO A 109 13.43 -10.78 -10.80
C PRO A 109 12.25 -10.09 -10.11
N VAL A 110 11.59 -10.83 -9.23
CA VAL A 110 10.58 -10.33 -8.29
C VAL A 110 11.22 -10.26 -6.91
N LYS A 111 11.37 -9.04 -6.42
CA LYS A 111 12.00 -8.74 -5.14
C LYS A 111 11.32 -7.53 -4.49
N PRO A 112 11.42 -7.34 -3.16
CA PRO A 112 11.02 -6.09 -2.53
C PRO A 112 11.74 -4.90 -3.17
N LYS A 113 11.13 -3.75 -3.18
CA LYS A 113 11.71 -2.50 -3.71
C LYS A 113 11.82 -1.42 -2.64
N THR A 114 11.21 -1.64 -1.48
CA THR A 114 11.22 -0.72 -0.34
C THR A 114 11.38 -1.51 0.96
N LEU A 115 11.78 -0.83 2.03
CA LEU A 115 11.90 -1.44 3.35
C LEU A 115 10.57 -1.99 3.86
N GLY A 116 9.47 -1.24 3.67
CA GLY A 116 8.14 -1.74 4.04
C GLY A 116 7.76 -3.01 3.29
N GLN A 117 8.09 -3.11 2.00
CA GLN A 117 7.90 -4.34 1.23
C GLN A 117 8.81 -5.48 1.73
N LYS A 118 10.08 -5.18 2.09
CA LYS A 118 11.00 -6.17 2.66
C LYS A 118 10.48 -6.72 3.98
N GLN A 119 10.08 -5.84 4.91
CA GLN A 119 9.47 -6.23 6.19
C GLN A 119 8.20 -7.06 6.00
N TYR A 120 7.38 -6.73 4.99
CA TYR A 120 6.19 -7.49 4.65
C TYR A 120 6.53 -8.89 4.14
N VAL A 121 7.52 -9.03 3.26
CA VAL A 121 7.98 -10.32 2.74
C VAL A 121 8.59 -11.18 3.87
N ASP A 122 9.37 -10.58 4.77
CA ASP A 122 9.95 -11.27 5.92
C ASP A 122 8.86 -11.76 6.89
N ALA A 123 7.87 -10.91 7.19
CA ALA A 123 6.73 -11.32 8.00
C ALA A 123 5.96 -12.49 7.36
N ILE A 124 5.79 -12.49 6.03
CA ILE A 124 5.17 -13.60 5.30
C ILE A 124 6.00 -14.89 5.43
N ARG A 125 7.32 -14.81 5.46
CA ARG A 125 8.17 -15.99 5.67
C ARG A 125 8.00 -16.58 7.06
N GLU A 126 7.97 -15.71 8.07
CA GLU A 126 7.99 -16.12 9.49
C GLU A 126 6.61 -16.50 10.03
N LYS A 127 5.57 -15.75 9.70
CA LYS A 127 4.25 -15.88 10.34
C LYS A 127 3.30 -16.76 9.53
N MET A 128 2.37 -17.43 10.22
CA MET A 128 1.31 -18.22 9.58
C MET A 128 0.26 -17.33 8.93
N ILE A 129 -0.11 -16.22 9.58
CA ILE A 129 -1.11 -15.26 9.10
C ILE A 129 -0.47 -13.88 9.05
N VAL A 130 -0.56 -13.20 7.91
CA VAL A 130 -0.03 -11.85 7.73
C VAL A 130 -1.06 -10.93 7.14
N PHE A 131 -1.25 -9.78 7.78
CA PHE A 131 -2.04 -8.67 7.26
C PHE A 131 -1.12 -7.65 6.60
N GLY A 132 -1.23 -7.49 5.27
CA GLY A 132 -0.56 -6.46 4.49
C GLY A 132 -1.51 -5.29 4.27
N LEU A 133 -1.30 -4.20 5.00
CA LEU A 133 -2.19 -3.03 5.03
C LEU A 133 -1.51 -1.84 4.36
N GLY A 134 -2.26 -1.02 3.65
CA GLY A 134 -1.73 0.21 3.07
C GLY A 134 -2.33 0.57 1.72
N PRO A 135 -1.93 1.72 1.15
CA PRO A 135 -2.54 2.25 -0.06
C PRO A 135 -2.32 1.38 -1.30
N ALA A 136 -3.15 1.59 -2.32
CA ALA A 136 -3.02 0.92 -3.60
C ALA A 136 -1.66 1.24 -4.26
N GLY A 137 -1.07 0.23 -4.94
CA GLY A 137 0.20 0.36 -5.63
C GLY A 137 1.45 0.12 -4.76
N THR A 138 1.30 -0.30 -3.51
CA THR A 138 2.41 -0.72 -2.63
C THR A 138 2.84 -2.18 -2.87
N GLY A 139 2.26 -2.88 -3.85
CA GLY A 139 2.65 -4.24 -4.22
C GLY A 139 2.18 -5.36 -3.30
N LYS A 140 1.29 -5.10 -2.33
CA LYS A 140 0.80 -6.08 -1.34
C LYS A 140 0.38 -7.41 -1.97
N THR A 141 -0.61 -7.35 -2.84
CA THR A 141 -1.18 -8.53 -3.50
C THR A 141 -0.17 -9.21 -4.42
N TYR A 142 0.63 -8.42 -5.16
CA TYR A 142 1.65 -8.95 -6.07
C TYR A 142 2.75 -9.72 -5.33
N LEU A 143 3.29 -9.16 -4.24
CA LEU A 143 4.31 -9.83 -3.41
C LEU A 143 3.74 -11.07 -2.71
N ALA A 144 2.51 -10.99 -2.18
CA ALA A 144 1.83 -12.14 -1.59
C ALA A 144 1.70 -13.30 -2.60
N MET A 145 1.35 -12.98 -3.86
CA MET A 145 1.24 -13.98 -4.93
C MET A 145 2.58 -14.55 -5.35
N ALA A 146 3.63 -13.72 -5.41
CA ALA A 146 4.98 -14.21 -5.68
C ALA A 146 5.44 -15.19 -4.60
N MET A 147 5.18 -14.89 -3.33
CA MET A 147 5.47 -15.76 -2.19
C MET A 147 4.66 -17.07 -2.27
N ALA A 148 3.37 -16.99 -2.59
CA ALA A 148 2.50 -18.16 -2.73
C ALA A 148 2.97 -19.10 -3.84
N ILE A 149 3.31 -18.54 -5.00
CA ILE A 149 3.82 -19.33 -6.14
C ILE A 149 5.17 -19.96 -5.81
N THR A 150 6.03 -19.26 -5.08
CA THR A 150 7.32 -19.79 -4.64
C THR A 150 7.13 -20.96 -3.66
N ALA A 151 6.29 -20.79 -2.64
CA ALA A 151 5.96 -21.85 -1.69
C ALA A 151 5.33 -23.07 -2.38
N PHE A 152 4.44 -22.86 -3.34
CA PHE A 152 3.83 -23.92 -4.13
C PHE A 152 4.87 -24.67 -5.00
N LYS A 153 5.77 -23.95 -5.68
CA LYS A 153 6.84 -24.57 -6.47
C LYS A 153 7.84 -25.36 -5.61
N ASN A 154 8.05 -24.91 -4.40
CA ASN A 154 8.91 -25.60 -3.42
C ASN A 154 8.23 -26.76 -2.70
N ASN A 155 6.96 -27.05 -2.99
CA ASN A 155 6.12 -28.06 -2.31
C ASN A 155 5.96 -27.80 -0.80
N GLU A 156 6.03 -26.54 -0.37
CA GLU A 156 5.74 -26.12 1.01
C GLU A 156 4.22 -26.16 1.28
N VAL A 157 3.42 -26.01 0.23
CA VAL A 157 1.96 -26.12 0.24
C VAL A 157 1.49 -26.94 -0.97
N GLU A 158 0.35 -27.60 -0.84
CA GLU A 158 -0.23 -28.43 -1.91
C GLU A 158 -1.05 -27.64 -2.92
N ARG A 159 -1.58 -26.47 -2.51
CA ARG A 159 -2.48 -25.65 -3.34
C ARG A 159 -2.41 -24.17 -3.00
N ILE A 160 -2.83 -23.34 -3.95
CA ILE A 160 -3.00 -21.90 -3.79
C ILE A 160 -4.48 -21.58 -3.87
N ILE A 161 -5.01 -20.82 -2.91
CA ILE A 161 -6.39 -20.35 -2.90
C ILE A 161 -6.37 -18.83 -2.87
N LEU A 162 -6.89 -18.21 -3.93
CA LEU A 162 -7.06 -16.77 -4.04
C LEU A 162 -8.52 -16.42 -3.88
N THR A 163 -8.82 -15.55 -2.94
CA THR A 163 -10.19 -15.16 -2.68
C THR A 163 -10.32 -13.65 -2.50
N ARG A 164 -11.45 -13.13 -2.90
CA ARG A 164 -11.81 -11.72 -2.81
C ARG A 164 -13.27 -11.57 -2.41
N PRO A 165 -13.64 -10.61 -1.55
CA PRO A 165 -15.05 -10.32 -1.33
C PRO A 165 -15.65 -9.85 -2.65
N ALA A 166 -16.71 -10.52 -3.09
CA ALA A 166 -17.52 -10.04 -4.21
C ALA A 166 -18.40 -8.90 -3.67
N ILE A 167 -17.99 -7.66 -3.94
CA ILE A 167 -18.79 -6.49 -3.64
C ILE A 167 -19.32 -5.95 -4.94
N GLU A 168 -20.59 -5.71 -4.94
CA GLU A 168 -21.26 -4.91 -5.92
C GLU A 168 -21.01 -3.44 -5.55
N ALA A 169 -20.22 -2.73 -6.34
CA ALA A 169 -20.13 -1.27 -6.27
C ALA A 169 -21.50 -0.68 -6.67
N GLY A 170 -22.47 -0.72 -5.73
CA GLY A 170 -23.83 -0.20 -5.97
C GLY A 170 -24.73 -1.02 -6.88
N GLU A 171 -24.24 -2.06 -7.54
CA GLU A 171 -25.02 -2.96 -8.39
C GLU A 171 -25.23 -4.31 -7.70
N LYS A 172 -26.48 -4.73 -7.58
CA LYS A 172 -26.80 -6.07 -7.08
C LYS A 172 -26.38 -7.10 -8.14
N LEU A 173 -25.53 -8.11 -7.79
CA LEU A 173 -25.11 -9.23 -8.66
C LEU A 173 -26.25 -9.84 -9.47
N GLY A 174 -27.51 -9.60 -9.05
CA GLY A 174 -28.71 -10.01 -9.76
C GLY A 174 -28.94 -9.36 -11.13
N PHE A 175 -28.31 -8.23 -11.44
CA PHE A 175 -28.57 -7.50 -12.71
C PHE A 175 -27.62 -7.87 -13.86
N LEU A 176 -26.48 -8.53 -13.60
CA LEU A 176 -25.60 -8.97 -14.67
C LEU A 176 -26.11 -10.28 -15.29
N PRO A 177 -26.19 -10.41 -16.64
CA PRO A 177 -26.54 -11.65 -17.30
C PRO A 177 -25.42 -12.69 -17.13
N GLY A 178 -25.78 -13.97 -16.97
CA GLY A 178 -24.84 -15.08 -16.83
C GLY A 178 -24.91 -15.79 -15.48
N ASP A 179 -24.15 -16.86 -15.35
CA ASP A 179 -23.99 -17.59 -14.09
C ASP A 179 -23.17 -16.77 -13.05
N LEU A 180 -23.19 -17.21 -11.81
CA LEU A 180 -22.53 -16.47 -10.71
C LEU A 180 -21.02 -16.36 -10.96
N GLN A 181 -20.40 -17.32 -11.62
CA GLN A 181 -18.97 -17.37 -11.89
C GLN A 181 -18.57 -16.32 -12.93
N SER A 182 -19.32 -16.20 -14.03
CA SER A 182 -19.07 -15.17 -15.07
C SER A 182 -19.29 -13.74 -14.57
N LYS A 183 -20.15 -13.56 -13.55
CA LYS A 183 -20.39 -12.24 -12.90
C LYS A 183 -19.25 -11.81 -11.98
N VAL A 184 -18.55 -12.77 -11.38
CA VAL A 184 -17.45 -12.47 -10.43
C VAL A 184 -16.10 -12.41 -11.13
N ASP A 185 -15.95 -13.04 -12.29
CA ASP A 185 -14.69 -13.12 -13.05
C ASP A 185 -14.00 -11.76 -13.29
N PRO A 186 -14.70 -10.68 -13.65
CA PRO A 186 -14.08 -9.36 -13.82
C PRO A 186 -13.37 -8.84 -12.56
N TYR A 187 -13.88 -9.15 -11.39
CA TYR A 187 -13.30 -8.74 -10.11
C TYR A 187 -12.05 -9.54 -9.73
N LEU A 188 -11.89 -10.74 -10.32
CA LEU A 188 -10.75 -11.62 -10.09
C LEU A 188 -9.63 -11.43 -11.12
N ARG A 189 -9.86 -10.67 -12.21
CA ARG A 189 -8.87 -10.41 -13.27
C ARG A 189 -7.52 -9.93 -12.77
N PRO A 190 -7.41 -8.98 -11.84
CA PRO A 190 -6.10 -8.54 -11.35
C PRO A 190 -5.28 -9.67 -10.71
N LEU A 191 -5.95 -10.67 -10.15
CA LEU A 191 -5.30 -11.86 -9.59
C LEU A 191 -4.77 -12.77 -10.70
N TYR A 192 -5.55 -12.96 -11.78
CA TYR A 192 -5.10 -13.73 -12.96
C TYR A 192 -3.88 -13.09 -13.63
N ASP A 193 -3.87 -11.75 -13.80
CA ASP A 193 -2.79 -11.04 -14.46
C ASP A 193 -1.45 -11.27 -13.76
N ALA A 194 -1.43 -11.23 -12.43
CA ALA A 194 -0.22 -11.48 -11.67
C ALA A 194 0.22 -12.96 -11.70
N LEU A 195 -0.74 -13.91 -11.68
CA LEU A 195 -0.45 -15.34 -11.87
C LEU A 195 0.15 -15.60 -13.24
N TYR A 196 -0.42 -15.03 -14.31
CA TYR A 196 0.12 -15.14 -15.65
C TYR A 196 1.54 -14.57 -15.77
N GLN A 197 1.80 -13.45 -15.13
CA GLN A 197 3.12 -12.82 -15.17
C GLN A 197 4.19 -13.64 -14.47
N ILE A 198 3.87 -14.29 -13.34
CA ILE A 198 4.85 -15.00 -12.51
C ILE A 198 4.96 -16.48 -12.89
N MET A 199 3.83 -17.14 -13.14
CA MET A 199 3.77 -18.60 -13.39
C MET A 199 3.69 -18.95 -14.88
N GLY A 200 3.14 -18.06 -15.70
CA GLY A 200 2.82 -18.28 -17.11
C GLY A 200 1.41 -18.83 -17.30
N ALA A 201 0.77 -18.44 -18.41
CA ALA A 201 -0.62 -18.77 -18.68
C ALA A 201 -0.85 -20.30 -18.75
N GLU A 202 0.01 -21.01 -19.46
CA GLU A 202 -0.11 -22.46 -19.64
C GLU A 202 0.03 -23.23 -18.32
N SER A 203 1.02 -22.87 -17.50
CA SER A 203 1.23 -23.50 -16.19
C SER A 203 0.08 -23.19 -15.22
N PHE A 204 -0.41 -21.96 -15.23
CA PHE A 204 -1.55 -21.56 -14.44
C PHE A 204 -2.81 -22.34 -14.81
N GLN A 205 -3.15 -22.38 -16.11
CA GLN A 205 -4.32 -23.10 -16.62
C GLN A 205 -4.30 -24.58 -16.21
N ARG A 206 -3.16 -25.26 -16.41
CA ARG A 206 -2.96 -26.66 -16.03
C ARG A 206 -3.16 -26.91 -14.53
N ASN A 207 -2.69 -25.99 -13.68
CA ASN A 207 -2.86 -26.13 -12.23
C ASN A 207 -4.28 -25.80 -11.78
N MET A 208 -4.99 -24.89 -12.46
CA MET A 208 -6.41 -24.66 -12.23
C MET A 208 -7.26 -25.87 -12.59
N GLU A 209 -7.03 -26.50 -13.75
CA GLU A 209 -7.74 -27.70 -14.19
C GLU A 209 -7.54 -28.87 -13.22
N LYS A 210 -6.38 -28.95 -12.58
CA LYS A 210 -6.07 -29.94 -11.55
C LYS A 210 -6.64 -29.58 -10.16
N GLY A 211 -7.22 -28.40 -9.99
CA GLY A 211 -7.70 -27.92 -8.69
C GLY A 211 -6.57 -27.54 -7.70
N LEU A 212 -5.33 -27.41 -8.19
CA LEU A 212 -4.19 -27.01 -7.36
C LEU A 212 -4.10 -25.50 -7.18
N ILE A 213 -4.72 -24.72 -8.07
CA ILE A 213 -4.92 -23.29 -7.94
C ILE A 213 -6.41 -23.02 -8.05
N GLU A 214 -6.95 -22.33 -7.06
CA GLU A 214 -8.35 -21.95 -7.00
C GLU A 214 -8.46 -20.43 -6.89
N VAL A 215 -9.25 -19.80 -7.74
CA VAL A 215 -9.61 -18.39 -7.66
C VAL A 215 -11.11 -18.29 -7.51
N ALA A 216 -11.59 -17.87 -6.35
CA ALA A 216 -13.01 -17.93 -6.02
C ALA A 216 -13.46 -16.78 -5.10
N PRO A 217 -14.74 -16.39 -5.15
CA PRO A 217 -15.31 -15.44 -4.20
C PRO A 217 -15.18 -15.93 -2.76
N LEU A 218 -15.03 -15.00 -1.83
CA LEU A 218 -14.92 -15.29 -0.39
C LEU A 218 -16.10 -16.15 0.14
N ALA A 219 -17.28 -15.98 -0.40
CA ALA A 219 -18.47 -16.76 -0.01
C ALA A 219 -18.30 -18.28 -0.19
N TYR A 220 -17.46 -18.70 -1.15
CA TYR A 220 -17.20 -20.11 -1.44
C TYR A 220 -16.26 -20.78 -0.43
N MET A 221 -15.69 -20.03 0.48
CA MET A 221 -14.88 -20.56 1.57
C MET A 221 -15.74 -21.08 2.74
N ARG A 222 -17.04 -20.76 2.75
CA ARG A 222 -17.94 -21.16 3.83
C ARG A 222 -18.10 -22.67 3.91
N GLY A 223 -17.98 -23.23 5.13
CA GLY A 223 -18.16 -24.66 5.38
C GLY A 223 -16.97 -25.54 4.97
N ARG A 224 -15.87 -24.94 4.53
CA ARG A 224 -14.63 -25.65 4.16
C ARG A 224 -13.61 -25.61 5.30
N THR A 225 -12.68 -26.54 5.26
CA THR A 225 -11.40 -26.46 5.99
C THR A 225 -10.28 -26.40 4.95
N LEU A 226 -9.41 -25.43 5.08
CA LEU A 226 -8.38 -25.12 4.09
C LEU A 226 -7.03 -25.59 4.63
N ASP A 227 -6.72 -26.87 4.47
CA ASP A 227 -5.47 -27.47 4.90
C ASP A 227 -4.42 -27.41 3.78
N ASN A 228 -3.13 -27.41 4.16
CA ASN A 228 -1.96 -27.45 3.28
C ASN A 228 -2.02 -26.45 2.13
N ALA A 229 -2.60 -25.27 2.37
CA ALA A 229 -2.90 -24.28 1.35
C ALA A 229 -2.18 -22.96 1.62
N TYR A 230 -1.75 -22.30 0.54
CA TYR A 230 -1.39 -20.88 0.59
C TYR A 230 -2.63 -20.07 0.20
N ILE A 231 -3.15 -19.30 1.14
CA ILE A 231 -4.44 -18.62 0.99
C ILE A 231 -4.20 -17.12 0.95
N ILE A 232 -4.73 -16.43 -0.06
CA ILE A 232 -4.68 -14.97 -0.16
C ILE A 232 -6.11 -14.43 -0.16
N LEU A 233 -6.42 -13.60 0.81
CA LEU A 233 -7.64 -12.78 0.82
C LEU A 233 -7.29 -11.36 0.41
N ASP A 234 -7.66 -10.98 -0.81
CA ASP A 234 -7.43 -9.66 -1.37
C ASP A 234 -8.63 -8.73 -1.15
N GLU A 235 -8.40 -7.39 -1.09
CA GLU A 235 -9.41 -6.36 -0.84
C GLU A 235 -10.24 -6.60 0.44
N ALA A 236 -9.57 -7.05 1.49
CA ALA A 236 -10.20 -7.47 2.74
C ALA A 236 -10.94 -6.35 3.49
N GLN A 237 -10.63 -5.06 3.21
CA GLN A 237 -11.38 -3.91 3.76
C GLN A 237 -12.86 -3.95 3.39
N ASN A 238 -13.18 -4.67 2.31
CA ASN A 238 -14.53 -4.82 1.79
C ASN A 238 -15.28 -6.05 2.37
N THR A 239 -14.74 -6.71 3.37
CA THR A 239 -15.43 -7.74 4.13
C THR A 239 -16.27 -7.15 5.26
N THR A 240 -17.36 -7.80 5.61
CA THR A 240 -18.04 -7.57 6.89
C THR A 240 -17.34 -8.31 8.02
N PRO A 241 -17.53 -7.95 9.32
CA PRO A 241 -16.96 -8.68 10.45
C PRO A 241 -17.32 -10.17 10.46
N ALA A 242 -18.54 -10.51 10.06
CA ALA A 242 -19.00 -11.90 9.96
C ALA A 242 -18.27 -12.69 8.85
N GLN A 243 -18.01 -12.07 7.69
CA GLN A 243 -17.26 -12.66 6.60
C GLN A 243 -15.79 -12.87 6.97
N MET A 244 -15.16 -11.88 7.59
CA MET A 244 -13.78 -11.99 8.05
C MET A 244 -13.62 -13.08 9.10
N LYS A 245 -14.49 -13.13 10.09
CA LYS A 245 -14.50 -14.18 11.10
C LYS A 245 -14.71 -15.56 10.47
N MET A 246 -15.68 -15.66 9.55
CA MET A 246 -15.94 -16.90 8.79
C MET A 246 -14.68 -17.36 8.08
N PHE A 247 -13.98 -16.49 7.38
CA PHE A 247 -12.75 -16.79 6.64
C PHE A 247 -11.63 -17.27 7.56
N LEU A 248 -11.29 -16.50 8.59
CA LEU A 248 -10.21 -16.81 9.52
C LEU A 248 -10.40 -18.15 10.24
N THR A 249 -11.66 -18.56 10.45
CA THR A 249 -11.99 -19.87 11.07
C THR A 249 -11.99 -21.03 10.08
N ARG A 250 -11.64 -20.81 8.80
CA ARG A 250 -11.48 -21.89 7.77
C ARG A 250 -10.05 -22.37 7.62
N ILE A 251 -9.11 -21.64 8.19
CA ILE A 251 -7.68 -21.94 8.07
C ILE A 251 -7.39 -23.25 8.78
N GLY A 252 -6.82 -24.20 8.05
CA GLY A 252 -6.46 -25.52 8.54
C GLY A 252 -4.95 -25.69 8.76
N PHE A 253 -4.55 -26.92 9.08
CA PHE A 253 -3.16 -27.25 9.35
C PHE A 253 -2.29 -27.12 8.08
N GLY A 254 -1.01 -26.78 8.27
CA GLY A 254 -0.06 -26.66 7.15
C GLY A 254 -0.34 -25.51 6.20
N SER A 255 -1.27 -24.60 6.54
CA SER A 255 -1.64 -23.49 5.68
C SER A 255 -0.95 -22.19 6.09
N LYS A 256 -0.70 -21.32 5.10
CA LYS A 256 -0.20 -19.97 5.24
C LYS A 256 -1.21 -19.00 4.65
N VAL A 257 -1.45 -17.87 5.32
CA VAL A 257 -2.50 -16.92 4.94
C VAL A 257 -1.95 -15.51 4.85
N VAL A 258 -2.24 -14.85 3.74
CA VAL A 258 -1.95 -13.43 3.56
C VAL A 258 -3.26 -12.69 3.29
N ILE A 259 -3.51 -11.65 4.07
CA ILE A 259 -4.70 -10.81 3.98
C ILE A 259 -4.26 -9.42 3.55
N THR A 260 -4.68 -8.98 2.37
CA THR A 260 -4.32 -7.65 1.86
C THR A 260 -5.51 -6.71 1.90
N GLY A 261 -5.27 -5.44 2.20
CA GLY A 261 -6.32 -4.45 2.23
C GLY A 261 -5.84 -3.01 2.29
N ASP A 262 -6.74 -2.11 1.90
CA ASP A 262 -6.57 -0.66 1.96
C ASP A 262 -7.72 -0.04 2.75
N ALA A 263 -7.46 0.42 3.96
CA ALA A 263 -8.47 1.01 4.83
C ALA A 263 -9.11 2.29 4.25
N SER A 264 -8.48 2.93 3.26
CA SER A 264 -8.99 4.13 2.60
C SER A 264 -10.00 3.81 1.48
N GLN A 265 -9.98 2.59 0.93
CA GLN A 265 -10.79 2.17 -0.23
C GLN A 265 -11.90 1.20 0.19
N LYS A 266 -12.84 1.68 1.00
CA LYS A 266 -13.98 0.88 1.46
C LYS A 266 -15.21 1.13 0.59
N ASP A 267 -15.67 0.07 -0.09
CA ASP A 267 -16.89 0.08 -0.92
C ASP A 267 -18.11 -0.49 -0.17
N LEU A 268 -18.03 -0.63 1.14
CA LEU A 268 -19.12 -1.11 1.99
C LEU A 268 -20.25 -0.07 2.07
N ALA A 269 -21.48 -0.55 2.23
CA ALA A 269 -22.63 0.33 2.44
C ALA A 269 -22.41 1.29 3.63
N PRO A 270 -22.91 2.54 3.54
CA PRO A 270 -22.77 3.51 4.63
C PRO A 270 -23.20 2.95 5.99
N GLY A 271 -22.33 3.12 7.00
CA GLY A 271 -22.58 2.60 8.35
C GLY A 271 -22.18 1.14 8.58
N THR A 272 -21.73 0.42 7.54
CA THR A 272 -21.23 -0.96 7.69
C THR A 272 -19.78 -0.93 8.15
N GLN A 273 -19.47 -1.63 9.24
CA GLN A 273 -18.13 -1.76 9.76
C GLN A 273 -17.31 -2.73 8.91
N SER A 274 -16.06 -2.36 8.59
CA SER A 274 -15.14 -3.25 7.88
C SER A 274 -14.67 -4.40 8.77
N GLY A 275 -14.74 -5.61 8.23
CA GLY A 275 -14.21 -6.81 8.87
C GLY A 275 -12.70 -6.76 9.06
N LEU A 276 -11.98 -6.11 8.14
CA LEU A 276 -10.54 -5.88 8.27
C LEU A 276 -10.21 -5.02 9.51
N ASP A 277 -10.91 -3.89 9.70
CA ASP A 277 -10.68 -3.02 10.85
C ASP A 277 -10.93 -3.76 12.17
N VAL A 278 -11.99 -4.57 12.22
CA VAL A 278 -12.31 -5.37 13.40
C VAL A 278 -11.24 -6.43 13.65
N ALA A 279 -10.80 -7.13 12.61
CA ALA A 279 -9.77 -8.16 12.72
C ALA A 279 -8.45 -7.59 13.23
N VAL A 280 -7.98 -6.48 12.66
CA VAL A 280 -6.76 -5.78 13.13
C VAL A 280 -6.88 -5.44 14.61
N LYS A 281 -8.01 -4.86 15.04
CA LYS A 281 -8.22 -4.47 16.45
C LYS A 281 -8.26 -5.67 17.39
N VAL A 282 -8.88 -6.78 16.99
CA VAL A 282 -9.10 -7.95 17.86
C VAL A 282 -7.87 -8.84 17.92
N LEU A 283 -7.11 -8.93 16.82
CA LEU A 283 -6.02 -9.91 16.68
C LEU A 283 -4.62 -9.31 16.91
N SER A 284 -4.50 -7.98 17.07
CA SER A 284 -3.20 -7.30 17.24
C SER A 284 -2.37 -7.74 18.46
N GLY A 285 -2.94 -8.49 19.40
CA GLY A 285 -2.23 -9.04 20.55
C GLY A 285 -1.76 -10.49 20.38
N LEU A 286 -1.90 -11.08 19.18
CA LEU A 286 -1.49 -12.47 18.91
C LEU A 286 -0.14 -12.46 18.19
N ASP A 287 0.89 -12.99 18.84
CA ASP A 287 2.28 -12.99 18.34
C ASP A 287 2.47 -13.80 17.06
N ASP A 288 1.60 -14.78 16.81
CA ASP A 288 1.63 -15.62 15.60
C ASP A 288 1.10 -14.92 14.34
N ILE A 289 0.52 -13.72 14.50
CA ILE A 289 -0.06 -12.93 13.41
C ILE A 289 0.80 -11.71 13.13
N GLY A 290 1.23 -11.55 11.88
CA GLY A 290 1.99 -10.40 11.41
C GLY A 290 1.06 -9.28 10.92
N PHE A 291 1.35 -8.03 11.31
CA PHE A 291 0.67 -6.84 10.80
C PHE A 291 1.71 -5.91 10.18
N CYS A 292 1.66 -5.77 8.86
CA CYS A 292 2.59 -4.95 8.09
C CYS A 292 1.86 -3.75 7.50
N ASN A 293 2.26 -2.55 7.92
CA ASN A 293 1.68 -1.30 7.44
C ASN A 293 2.59 -0.70 6.36
N LEU A 294 2.21 -0.85 5.10
CA LEU A 294 2.85 -0.16 4.00
C LEU A 294 2.28 1.26 3.88
N THR A 295 3.12 2.20 3.49
CA THR A 295 2.79 3.62 3.43
C THR A 295 2.85 4.16 2.00
N SER A 296 2.57 5.44 1.81
CA SER A 296 2.77 6.12 0.53
C SER A 296 4.23 6.06 0.02
N ARG A 297 5.21 5.86 0.90
CA ARG A 297 6.64 5.67 0.55
C ARG A 297 6.88 4.33 -0.16
N ASP A 298 6.02 3.35 0.08
CA ASP A 298 6.12 2.01 -0.51
C ASP A 298 5.39 1.90 -1.86
N VAL A 299 4.79 3.00 -2.35
CA VAL A 299 4.09 3.02 -3.63
C VAL A 299 5.08 2.97 -4.79
N VAL A 300 5.06 1.87 -5.54
CA VAL A 300 5.89 1.66 -6.72
C VAL A 300 5.02 1.88 -7.97
N ARG A 301 5.01 3.09 -8.48
CA ARG A 301 4.22 3.48 -9.66
C ARG A 301 5.04 4.36 -10.60
N HIS A 302 4.62 4.42 -11.87
CA HIS A 302 5.19 5.35 -12.83
C HIS A 302 5.14 6.79 -12.30
N PRO A 303 6.22 7.60 -12.41
CA PRO A 303 6.28 8.96 -11.83
C PRO A 303 5.12 9.87 -12.25
N LEU A 304 4.67 9.78 -13.51
CA LEU A 304 3.50 10.52 -13.97
C LEU A 304 2.22 10.12 -13.24
N VAL A 305 2.02 8.81 -12.98
CA VAL A 305 0.85 8.31 -12.26
C VAL A 305 0.85 8.80 -10.82
N GLN A 306 2.01 8.86 -10.16
CA GLN A 306 2.14 9.46 -8.82
C GLN A 306 1.73 10.94 -8.82
N LYS A 307 2.17 11.71 -9.82
CA LYS A 307 1.78 13.13 -9.99
C LYS A 307 0.27 13.28 -10.20
N ILE A 308 -0.35 12.40 -10.98
CA ILE A 308 -1.80 12.39 -11.21
C ILE A 308 -2.53 12.13 -9.89
N VAL A 309 -2.17 11.07 -9.16
CA VAL A 309 -2.80 10.73 -7.87
C VAL A 309 -2.70 11.91 -6.89
N LYS A 310 -1.50 12.48 -6.73
CA LYS A 310 -1.29 13.63 -5.84
C LYS A 310 -2.12 14.86 -6.24
N ALA A 311 -2.34 15.07 -7.53
CA ALA A 311 -3.18 16.16 -8.03
C ALA A 311 -4.65 15.95 -7.64
N TYR A 312 -5.17 14.71 -7.76
CA TYR A 312 -6.53 14.36 -7.35
C TYR A 312 -6.70 14.46 -5.83
N GLU A 313 -5.80 13.90 -5.03
CA GLU A 313 -5.83 14.01 -3.56
C GLU A 313 -5.87 15.49 -3.10
N THR A 314 -5.06 16.33 -3.76
CA THR A 314 -5.04 17.79 -3.47
C THR A 314 -6.38 18.44 -3.81
N TYR A 315 -7.02 18.04 -4.90
CA TYR A 315 -8.32 18.56 -5.32
C TYR A 315 -9.41 18.11 -4.34
N GLU A 316 -9.47 16.85 -3.99
CA GLU A 316 -10.45 16.27 -3.05
C GLU A 316 -10.31 16.89 -1.65
N ALA A 317 -9.08 17.06 -1.15
CA ALA A 317 -8.84 17.74 0.12
C ALA A 317 -9.36 19.19 0.11
N LYS A 318 -9.17 19.90 -1.01
CA LYS A 318 -9.71 21.26 -1.17
C LYS A 318 -11.25 21.28 -1.21
N GLN A 319 -11.88 20.29 -1.84
CA GLN A 319 -13.35 20.16 -1.86
C GLN A 319 -13.89 19.85 -0.46
N ALA A 320 -13.33 18.84 0.22
CA ALA A 320 -13.72 18.48 1.58
C ALA A 320 -13.59 19.68 2.55
N TYR A 321 -12.51 20.47 2.40
CA TYR A 321 -12.33 21.70 3.19
C TYR A 321 -13.43 22.74 2.90
N ARG A 322 -13.80 22.95 1.63
CA ARG A 322 -14.88 23.87 1.24
C ARG A 322 -16.24 23.44 1.81
N GLU A 323 -16.60 22.17 1.65
CA GLU A 323 -17.83 21.61 2.20
C GLU A 323 -17.90 21.69 3.73
N SER A 324 -16.81 21.41 4.41
CA SER A 324 -16.73 21.53 5.87
C SER A 324 -16.92 22.98 6.33
N LYS A 325 -16.39 23.94 5.58
CA LYS A 325 -16.54 25.37 5.86
C LYS A 325 -18.01 25.83 5.62
N GLU A 326 -18.62 25.37 4.54
CA GLU A 326 -20.03 25.68 4.24
C GLU A 326 -20.99 25.10 5.29
N ARG A 327 -20.76 23.83 5.70
CA ARG A 327 -21.54 23.20 6.79
C ARG A 327 -21.41 23.97 8.12
N ARG A 328 -20.21 24.47 8.45
CA ARG A 328 -20.01 25.31 9.64
C ARG A 328 -20.73 26.65 9.54
N LEU A 329 -20.73 27.28 8.38
CA LEU A 329 -21.43 28.56 8.14
C LEU A 329 -22.96 28.38 8.21
N THR A 330 -23.51 27.33 7.61
CA THR A 330 -24.94 27.02 7.65
C THR A 330 -25.41 26.66 9.06
N SER A 331 -24.65 25.89 9.81
CA SER A 331 -24.96 25.55 11.21
C SER A 331 -24.90 26.80 12.12
N ALA A 332 -23.93 27.69 11.91
CA ALA A 332 -23.82 28.95 12.64
C ALA A 332 -24.97 29.94 12.30
N ALA A 333 -25.46 29.90 11.07
CA ALA A 333 -26.64 30.71 10.65
C ALA A 333 -27.95 30.17 11.25
N ALA A 334 -28.10 28.82 11.29
CA ALA A 334 -29.26 28.16 11.90
C ALA A 334 -29.34 28.39 13.42
N GLY A 335 -28.17 28.37 14.10
CA GLY A 335 -28.10 28.68 15.54
C GLY A 335 -28.47 30.13 15.91
N LYS A 336 -28.24 31.09 14.98
CA LYS A 336 -28.63 32.50 15.18
C LYS A 336 -30.13 32.73 14.99
N THR A 337 -30.80 31.95 14.13
CA THR A 337 -32.26 32.06 13.90
C THR A 337 -33.08 31.48 15.06
N THR A 338 -32.65 30.35 15.64
CA THR A 338 -33.28 29.73 16.82
C THR A 338 -33.15 30.60 18.07
N GLY A 339 -32.02 31.30 18.25
CA GLY A 339 -31.82 32.23 19.38
C GLY A 339 -32.71 33.51 19.31
N LYS A 340 -33.07 34.00 18.10
CA LYS A 340 -33.95 35.14 17.95
C LYS A 340 -35.43 34.79 18.20
N THR A 341 -35.85 33.56 17.88
CA THR A 341 -37.23 33.11 18.10
C THR A 341 -37.54 32.83 19.57
N LYS A 342 -36.58 32.29 20.34
CA LYS A 342 -36.71 32.10 21.78
C LYS A 342 -36.79 33.43 22.58
N ARG A 343 -36.07 34.48 22.15
CA ARG A 343 -36.10 35.77 22.82
C ARG A 343 -37.40 36.57 22.58
N ARG A 344 -38.21 36.20 21.59
CA ARG A 344 -39.49 36.86 21.30
C ARG A 344 -40.69 36.25 22.00
N MET A 345 -40.53 35.08 22.63
CA MET A 345 -41.59 34.41 23.41
C MET A 345 -41.52 34.65 24.94
N GLU A 346 -40.51 35.35 25.46
CA GLU A 346 -40.36 35.68 26.86
C GLU A 346 -40.57 37.18 27.17
N ALA A 347 -41.61 37.78 26.64
CA ALA A 347 -42.05 39.10 27.09
C ALA A 347 -43.14 38.91 28.16
N PRO A 348 -42.98 39.38 29.41
CA PRO A 348 -43.98 39.16 30.45
C PRO A 348 -45.20 40.01 30.22
N LEU A 349 -46.37 39.38 30.18
CA LEU A 349 -47.70 40.02 30.29
C LEU A 349 -47.81 40.69 31.66
N ARG A 350 -47.63 42.00 31.73
CA ARG A 350 -48.04 42.82 32.89
C ARG A 350 -49.54 42.82 32.97
N ARG A 351 -50.12 42.07 33.89
CA ARG A 351 -51.54 42.19 34.31
C ARG A 351 -51.77 43.49 35.06
N ASN A 352 -52.62 44.35 34.55
CA ASN A 352 -53.25 45.45 35.26
C ASN A 352 -54.29 44.84 36.24
N GLU A 353 -53.96 44.81 37.52
CA GLU A 353 -54.94 44.75 38.60
C GLU A 353 -55.15 46.13 39.17
N LYS A 354 -56.17 46.79 38.69
CA LYS A 354 -56.89 47.85 39.43
C LYS A 354 -58.26 48.04 38.75
N GLU A 355 -59.27 47.61 39.44
CA GLU A 355 -60.66 48.05 39.45
C GLU A 355 -61.60 46.89 39.73
N ARG A 356 -61.88 46.76 41.03
CA ARG A 356 -63.18 46.32 41.60
C ARG A 356 -63.09 46.39 43.12
N ARG A 357 -63.39 47.59 43.60
CA ARG A 357 -64.07 47.83 44.87
C ARG A 357 -64.87 49.11 44.72
N SER A 358 -66.19 49.00 44.50
CA SER A 358 -67.33 49.77 44.96
C SER A 358 -68.58 48.93 44.69
#